data_5ad11d99a62e62251f3a235a2b23eb04
#
_entry.id   5ad11d99a62e62251f3a235a2b23eb04
#
_cell.length_a   1.000
_cell.length_b   1.000
_cell.length_c   1.000
_cell.angle_alpha   90.00
_cell.angle_beta   90.00
_cell.angle_gamma   90.00
#
_symmetry.space_group_name_H-M   'P 1'
#
loop_
_entity.id
_entity.type
_entity.pdbx_description
1 polymer ?
#
loop_
_entity_poly.entity_id
_entity_poly.type
_entity_poly.pdbx_seq_one_letter_code
_entity_poly.pdbx_strand_id
1 'polypeptide(L)'
;MASGTRKIRFSFEESHLTHYGGMWLIQRFCNRLRVRWLLQKYVGDVGRAGVYQSSDLILALMFAIIMGLRRINRTEILQYNGTFLAMLGLKRFPDQSTVRRFLLRMPPASIRRVARLHDSLRAHLFALPHPRSSLTFDVDSTVLVIYGRAEGARVGYNPLLTRHRVEVAMGL
;
A
#
# COMPACT_ATOMS: atom_id res chain seq x y z
N MET A 1 0.14 7.30 23.60
CA MET A 1 0.85 8.54 23.22
C MET A 1 0.45 8.87 21.78
N ALA A 2 -0.27 9.95 21.58
CA ALA A 2 -0.68 10.41 20.26
C ALA A 2 0.59 10.87 19.52
N SER A 3 0.93 10.18 18.44
CA SER A 3 1.96 10.61 17.49
C SER A 3 1.49 11.95 16.90
N GLY A 4 2.02 13.05 17.41
CA GLY A 4 1.72 14.37 16.91
C GLY A 4 2.18 14.46 15.45
N THR A 5 1.22 14.46 14.55
CA THR A 5 1.45 14.84 13.16
C THR A 5 1.97 16.28 13.19
N ARG A 6 3.27 16.48 12.99
CA ARG A 6 3.84 17.81 12.81
C ARG A 6 3.01 18.54 11.76
N LYS A 7 2.52 19.74 12.07
CA LYS A 7 1.84 20.59 11.09
C LYS A 7 2.82 20.86 9.93
N ILE A 8 2.60 20.22 8.80
CA ILE A 8 3.37 20.49 7.59
C ILE A 8 2.75 21.74 6.96
N ARG A 9 3.57 22.78 6.81
CA ARG A 9 3.17 24.01 6.15
C ARG A 9 3.52 23.89 4.66
N PHE A 10 2.55 24.09 3.79
CA PHE A 10 2.80 24.20 2.36
C PHE A 10 3.18 25.64 2.03
N SER A 11 4.29 25.80 1.31
CA SER A 11 4.67 27.04 0.70
C SER A 11 5.02 26.75 -0.77
N PHE A 12 4.54 27.58 -1.66
CA PHE A 12 4.85 27.51 -3.09
C PHE A 12 6.07 28.35 -3.46
N GLU A 13 6.69 28.98 -2.47
CA GLU A 13 7.82 29.90 -2.64
C GLU A 13 9.16 29.23 -2.37
N GLU A 14 9.17 27.96 -1.98
CA GLU A 14 10.39 27.25 -1.62
C GLU A 14 11.06 26.57 -2.83
N SER A 15 12.36 26.76 -2.96
CA SER A 15 13.23 26.14 -3.96
C SER A 15 13.43 24.61 -3.77
N HIS A 16 13.03 24.07 -2.62
CA HIS A 16 13.16 22.65 -2.27
C HIS A 16 11.82 21.92 -2.39
N LEU A 17 11.33 21.78 -3.62
CA LEU A 17 10.13 21.00 -3.89
C LEU A 17 10.43 19.50 -3.75
N THR A 18 9.62 18.80 -2.97
CA THR A 18 9.66 17.34 -2.95
C THR A 18 8.77 16.79 -4.06
N HIS A 19 9.26 15.80 -4.82
CA HIS A 19 8.45 15.05 -5.80
C HIS A 19 7.27 14.34 -5.16
N TYR A 20 7.28 14.20 -3.84
CA TYR A 20 6.27 13.44 -3.09
C TYR A 20 5.26 14.34 -2.35
N GLY A 21 5.21 15.63 -2.64
CA GLY A 21 4.30 16.57 -1.97
C GLY A 21 2.83 16.14 -2.01
N GLY A 22 2.38 15.56 -3.12
CA GLY A 22 1.03 15.00 -3.27
C GLY A 22 0.70 13.85 -2.29
N MET A 23 1.71 13.14 -1.79
CA MET A 23 1.53 12.05 -0.83
C MET A 23 0.99 12.53 0.52
N TRP A 24 1.14 13.81 0.83
CA TRP A 24 0.51 14.38 2.02
C TRP A 24 -1.02 14.31 1.97
N LEU A 25 -1.62 14.53 0.81
CA LEU A 25 -3.08 14.41 0.64
C LEU A 25 -3.52 12.96 0.88
N ILE A 26 -2.76 11.99 0.36
CA ILE A 26 -3.00 10.57 0.58
C ILE A 26 -2.86 10.23 2.07
N GLN A 27 -1.80 10.71 2.72
CA GLN A 27 -1.61 10.52 4.15
C GLN A 27 -2.75 11.12 4.98
N ARG A 28 -3.18 12.33 4.64
CA ARG A 28 -4.32 12.97 5.32
C ARG A 28 -5.61 12.18 5.14
N PHE A 29 -5.85 11.65 3.94
CA PHE A 29 -6.98 10.78 3.66
C PHE A 29 -6.90 9.48 4.48
N CYS A 30 -5.76 8.81 4.51
CA CYS A 30 -5.52 7.62 5.34
C CYS A 30 -5.74 7.89 6.83
N ASN A 31 -5.31 9.06 7.32
CA ASN A 31 -5.52 9.47 8.70
C ASN A 31 -7.02 9.71 9.00
N ARG A 32 -7.75 10.33 8.07
CA ARG A 32 -9.20 10.54 8.20
C ARG A 32 -9.96 9.21 8.27
N LEU A 33 -9.55 8.23 7.47
CA LEU A 33 -10.10 6.87 7.48
C LEU A 33 -9.55 6.00 8.61
N ARG A 34 -8.62 6.51 9.43
CA ARG A 34 -7.96 5.77 10.51
C ARG A 34 -7.31 4.46 10.02
N VAL A 35 -6.72 4.47 8.81
CA VAL A 35 -6.19 3.26 8.15
C VAL A 35 -5.16 2.54 9.02
N ARG A 36 -4.25 3.26 9.70
CA ARG A 36 -3.27 2.66 10.61
C ARG A 36 -3.95 1.90 11.76
N TRP A 37 -4.96 2.48 12.39
CA TRP A 37 -5.71 1.83 13.45
C TRP A 37 -6.47 0.59 12.95
N LEU A 38 -7.07 0.68 11.78
CA LEU A 38 -7.75 -0.45 11.14
C LEU A 38 -6.77 -1.58 10.83
N LEU A 39 -5.57 -1.26 10.31
CA LEU A 39 -4.52 -2.25 10.09
C LEU A 39 -4.11 -2.94 11.39
N GLN A 40 -3.92 -2.18 12.47
CA GLN A 40 -3.61 -2.76 13.78
C GLN A 40 -4.73 -3.66 14.29
N LYS A 41 -5.98 -3.23 14.13
CA LYS A 41 -7.16 -3.97 14.57
C LYS A 41 -7.38 -5.28 13.78
N TYR A 42 -7.30 -5.22 12.45
CA TYR A 42 -7.63 -6.35 11.58
C TYR A 42 -6.46 -7.29 11.33
N VAL A 43 -5.29 -6.74 11.07
CA VAL A 43 -4.09 -7.55 10.74
C VAL A 43 -3.41 -8.03 12.01
N GLY A 44 -3.39 -7.17 13.03
CA GLY A 44 -2.68 -7.44 14.27
C GLY A 44 -1.17 -7.45 14.09
N ASP A 45 -0.48 -8.10 15.01
CA ASP A 45 0.96 -8.29 14.96
C ASP A 45 1.29 -9.60 14.24
N VAL A 46 1.90 -9.51 13.08
CA VAL A 46 2.37 -10.66 12.26
C VAL A 46 3.80 -11.07 12.67
N GLY A 47 4.17 -10.74 13.90
CA GLY A 47 5.52 -10.90 14.41
C GLY A 47 6.34 -9.61 14.22
N ARG A 48 7.19 -9.34 15.20
CA ARG A 48 8.03 -8.14 15.18
C ARG A 48 9.05 -8.21 14.06
N ALA A 49 9.03 -7.23 13.18
CA ALA A 49 10.08 -6.98 12.21
C ALA A 49 11.00 -5.86 12.75
N GLY A 50 11.75 -6.16 13.80
CA GLY A 50 12.59 -5.19 14.48
C GLY A 50 11.78 -4.12 15.19
N VAL A 51 12.03 -2.85 14.87
CA VAL A 51 11.36 -1.68 15.47
C VAL A 51 10.03 -1.32 14.80
N TYR A 52 9.66 -1.99 13.71
CA TYR A 52 8.46 -1.69 12.93
C TYR A 52 7.29 -2.55 13.36
N GLN A 53 6.12 -1.94 13.47
CA GLN A 53 4.86 -2.66 13.58
C GLN A 53 4.40 -3.16 12.20
N SER A 54 3.59 -4.22 12.17
CA SER A 54 3.01 -4.74 10.92
C SER A 54 2.26 -3.66 10.13
N SER A 55 1.54 -2.78 10.83
CA SER A 55 0.83 -1.64 10.22
C SER A 55 1.78 -0.65 9.54
N ASP A 56 2.97 -0.44 10.09
CA ASP A 56 3.96 0.48 9.50
C ASP A 56 4.52 -0.08 8.20
N LEU A 57 4.81 -1.39 8.18
CA LEU A 57 5.31 -2.07 6.98
C LEU A 57 4.27 -2.11 5.87
N ILE A 58 3.00 -2.37 6.21
CA ILE A 58 1.90 -2.37 5.22
C ILE A 58 1.67 -0.97 4.68
N LEU A 59 1.64 0.07 5.52
CA LEU A 59 1.52 1.45 5.09
C LEU A 59 2.70 1.86 4.20
N ALA A 60 3.93 1.51 4.59
CA ALA A 60 5.11 1.80 3.80
C ALA A 60 5.02 1.17 2.39
N LEU A 61 4.59 -0.09 2.30
CA LEU A 61 4.34 -0.77 1.03
C LEU A 61 3.24 -0.10 0.21
N MET A 62 2.11 0.23 0.85
CA MET A 62 0.99 0.89 0.20
C MET A 62 1.44 2.23 -0.41
N PHE A 63 2.16 3.06 0.34
CA PHE A 63 2.67 4.32 -0.18
C PHE A 63 3.70 4.12 -1.30
N ALA A 64 4.58 3.12 -1.18
CA ALA A 64 5.53 2.79 -2.23
C ALA A 64 4.81 2.42 -3.55
N ILE A 65 3.75 1.63 -3.47
CA ILE A 65 2.92 1.25 -4.63
C ILE A 65 2.22 2.49 -5.22
N ILE A 66 1.61 3.34 -4.40
CA ILE A 66 0.94 4.58 -4.85
C ILE A 66 1.94 5.51 -5.57
N MET A 67 3.19 5.55 -5.12
CA MET A 67 4.26 6.31 -5.79
C MET A 67 4.81 5.64 -7.06
N GLY A 68 4.25 4.51 -7.48
CA GLY A 68 4.65 3.81 -8.69
C GLY A 68 5.91 2.95 -8.54
N LEU A 69 6.36 2.67 -7.33
CA LEU A 69 7.50 1.78 -7.09
C LEU A 69 7.09 0.33 -7.31
N ARG A 70 7.46 -0.22 -8.46
CA ARG A 70 7.06 -1.58 -8.87
C ARG A 70 7.90 -2.68 -8.23
N ARG A 71 9.00 -2.36 -7.58
CA ARG A 71 9.95 -3.33 -7.00
C ARG A 71 10.35 -2.89 -5.60
N ILE A 72 10.40 -3.84 -4.68
CA ILE A 72 10.78 -3.60 -3.27
C ILE A 72 12.21 -3.03 -3.14
N ASN A 73 13.13 -3.44 -4.02
CA ASN A 73 14.50 -2.91 -4.00
C ASN A 73 14.58 -1.41 -4.31
N ARG A 74 13.58 -0.85 -4.99
CA ARG A 74 13.52 0.58 -5.28
C ARG A 74 13.07 1.42 -4.07
N THR A 75 12.61 0.80 -3.00
CA THR A 75 12.16 1.52 -1.79
C THR A 75 13.30 2.15 -0.99
N GLU A 76 14.54 1.77 -1.26
CA GLU A 76 15.73 2.38 -0.62
C GLU A 76 15.83 3.89 -0.84
N ILE A 77 15.42 4.37 -2.00
CA ILE A 77 15.42 5.81 -2.31
C ILE A 77 14.54 6.63 -1.34
N LEU A 78 13.55 6.00 -0.71
CA LEU A 78 12.67 6.64 0.25
C LEU A 78 13.30 6.80 1.64
N GLN A 79 14.37 6.07 1.93
CA GLN A 79 15.08 6.15 3.21
C GLN A 79 15.72 7.53 3.43
N TYR A 80 16.08 8.18 2.35
CA TYR A 80 16.76 9.48 2.36
C TYR A 80 15.80 10.67 2.26
N ASN A 81 14.49 10.41 2.13
CA ASN A 81 13.51 11.48 2.03
C ASN A 81 12.88 11.76 3.39
N GLY A 82 13.46 12.70 4.13
CA GLY A 82 13.01 13.07 5.48
C GLY A 82 11.55 13.55 5.52
N THR A 83 11.09 14.28 4.52
CA THR A 83 9.70 14.73 4.41
C THR A 83 8.73 13.55 4.30
N PHE A 84 9.07 12.58 3.46
CA PHE A 84 8.27 11.37 3.30
C PHE A 84 8.23 10.54 4.60
N LEU A 85 9.36 10.38 5.27
CA LEU A 85 9.44 9.69 6.55
C LEU A 85 8.59 10.38 7.63
N ALA A 86 8.64 11.71 7.69
CA ALA A 86 7.84 12.50 8.61
C ALA A 86 6.33 12.33 8.33
N MET A 87 5.92 12.28 7.06
CA MET A 87 4.54 12.02 6.66
C MET A 87 4.06 10.64 7.14
N LEU A 88 4.91 9.62 7.06
CA LEU A 88 4.59 8.27 7.53
C LEU A 88 4.62 8.15 9.07
N GLY A 89 5.16 9.13 9.77
CA GLY A 89 5.44 9.04 11.20
C GLY A 89 6.53 8.02 11.52
N LEU A 90 7.43 7.77 10.58
CA LEU A 90 8.56 6.86 10.73
C LEU A 90 9.85 7.64 10.89
N LYS A 91 10.75 7.14 11.75
CA LYS A 91 12.10 7.69 11.88
C LYS A 91 12.99 7.26 10.71
N ARG A 92 12.75 6.09 10.18
CA ARG A 92 13.47 5.49 9.06
C ARG A 92 12.50 4.65 8.22
N PHE A 93 12.69 4.62 6.90
CA PHE A 93 11.96 3.71 6.03
C PHE A 93 12.53 2.29 6.18
N PRO A 94 11.68 1.25 6.20
CA PRO A 94 12.14 -0.12 6.36
C PRO A 94 13.00 -0.55 5.16
N ASP A 95 14.10 -1.26 5.46
CA ASP A 95 14.96 -1.83 4.44
C ASP A 95 14.21 -2.88 3.60
N GLN A 96 14.63 -3.05 2.35
CA GLN A 96 14.12 -4.08 1.46
C GLN A 96 14.10 -5.47 2.13
N SER A 97 15.17 -5.84 2.83
CA SER A 97 15.28 -7.12 3.51
C SER A 97 14.24 -7.27 4.63
N THR A 98 13.92 -6.19 5.34
CA THR A 98 12.90 -6.17 6.39
C THR A 98 11.50 -6.34 5.80
N VAL A 99 11.20 -5.60 4.73
CA VAL A 99 9.92 -5.72 4.01
C VAL A 99 9.74 -7.12 3.42
N ARG A 100 10.78 -7.66 2.77
CA ARG A 100 10.75 -9.00 2.20
C ARG A 100 10.50 -10.06 3.27
N ARG A 101 11.25 -10.02 4.39
CA ARG A 101 11.06 -10.96 5.50
C ARG A 101 9.67 -10.88 6.10
N PHE A 102 9.12 -9.68 6.22
CA PHE A 102 7.75 -9.47 6.69
C PHE A 102 6.74 -10.15 5.75
N LEU A 103 6.83 -9.91 4.44
CA LEU A 103 5.94 -10.53 3.47
C LEU A 103 6.04 -12.06 3.46
N LEU A 104 7.25 -12.62 3.52
CA LEU A 104 7.47 -14.06 3.58
C LEU A 104 6.94 -14.72 4.85
N ARG A 105 6.87 -13.98 5.94
CA ARG A 105 6.33 -14.46 7.22
C ARG A 105 4.82 -14.23 7.38
N MET A 106 4.21 -13.48 6.45
CA MET A 106 2.80 -13.18 6.54
C MET A 106 1.95 -14.44 6.35
N PRO A 107 1.23 -14.89 7.39
CA PRO A 107 0.44 -16.10 7.29
C PRO A 107 -0.81 -15.84 6.42
N PRO A 108 -1.35 -16.87 5.73
CA PRO A 108 -2.54 -16.75 4.90
C PRO A 108 -3.74 -16.14 5.63
N ALA A 109 -3.86 -16.38 6.93
CA ALA A 109 -4.89 -15.77 7.77
C ALA A 109 -4.78 -14.24 7.81
N SER A 110 -3.57 -13.69 7.85
CA SER A 110 -3.34 -12.24 7.85
C SER A 110 -3.63 -11.63 6.50
N ILE A 111 -3.33 -12.34 5.40
CA ILE A 111 -3.70 -11.92 4.04
C ILE A 111 -5.23 -11.80 3.94
N ARG A 112 -5.98 -12.82 4.41
CA ARG A 112 -7.45 -12.75 4.46
C ARG A 112 -7.98 -11.61 5.34
N ARG A 113 -7.28 -11.26 6.41
CA ARG A 113 -7.65 -10.12 7.25
C ARG A 113 -7.42 -8.79 6.54
N VAL A 114 -6.37 -8.65 5.74
CA VAL A 114 -6.15 -7.46 4.89
C VAL A 114 -7.28 -7.34 3.86
N ALA A 115 -7.71 -8.44 3.23
CA ALA A 115 -8.86 -8.44 2.33
C ALA A 115 -10.13 -7.97 3.03
N ARG A 116 -10.44 -8.48 4.23
CA ARG A 116 -11.60 -8.01 5.03
C ARG A 116 -11.50 -6.53 5.39
N LEU A 117 -10.30 -6.04 5.69
CA LEU A 117 -10.08 -4.61 5.92
C LEU A 117 -10.41 -3.79 4.67
N HIS A 118 -9.95 -4.24 3.49
CA HIS A 118 -10.26 -3.59 2.22
C HIS A 118 -11.78 -3.52 1.99
N ASP A 119 -12.50 -4.63 2.22
CA ASP A 119 -13.95 -4.68 2.08
C ASP A 119 -14.65 -3.72 3.07
N SER A 120 -14.18 -3.67 4.31
CA SER A 120 -14.70 -2.74 5.33
C SER A 120 -14.49 -1.28 4.94
N LEU A 121 -13.31 -0.93 4.42
CA LEU A 121 -13.03 0.42 3.94
C LEU A 121 -13.88 0.79 2.75
N ARG A 122 -14.04 -0.13 1.80
CA ARG A 122 -14.90 0.04 0.63
C ARG A 122 -16.35 0.28 1.04
N ALA A 123 -16.89 -0.57 1.92
CA ALA A 123 -18.25 -0.42 2.43
C ALA A 123 -18.44 0.93 3.14
N HIS A 124 -17.46 1.38 3.92
CA HIS A 124 -17.51 2.69 4.58
C HIS A 124 -17.50 3.85 3.56
N LEU A 125 -16.69 3.76 2.52
CA LEU A 125 -16.65 4.78 1.47
C LEU A 125 -17.96 4.84 0.68
N PHE A 126 -18.57 3.69 0.39
CA PHE A 126 -19.87 3.65 -0.29
C PHE A 126 -21.05 4.10 0.58
N ALA A 127 -20.92 4.01 1.89
CA ALA A 127 -21.93 4.52 2.82
C ALA A 127 -21.89 6.06 2.99
N LEU A 128 -20.86 6.74 2.46
CA LEU A 128 -20.81 8.20 2.51
C LEU A 128 -21.90 8.78 1.58
N PRO A 129 -22.51 9.92 1.98
CA PRO A 129 -23.51 10.56 1.14
C PRO A 129 -22.95 10.88 -0.26
N HIS A 130 -23.58 10.38 -1.29
CA HIS A 130 -23.20 10.63 -2.66
C HIS A 130 -24.20 11.60 -3.29
N PRO A 131 -23.73 12.58 -4.08
CA PRO A 131 -24.61 13.51 -4.78
C PRO A 131 -25.35 12.85 -5.96
N ARG A 132 -25.02 11.60 -6.28
CA ARG A 132 -25.59 10.87 -7.44
C ARG A 132 -26.51 9.76 -6.97
N SER A 133 -27.64 9.62 -7.66
CA SER A 133 -28.64 8.59 -7.42
C SER A 133 -28.26 7.22 -7.99
N SER A 134 -27.25 7.15 -8.85
CA SER A 134 -26.80 5.91 -9.49
C SER A 134 -25.26 5.83 -9.51
N LEU A 135 -24.74 4.63 -9.38
CA LEU A 135 -23.33 4.29 -9.53
C LEU A 135 -23.18 3.33 -10.71
N THR A 136 -22.25 3.62 -11.59
CA THR A 136 -21.85 2.70 -12.66
C THR A 136 -20.59 1.97 -12.22
N PHE A 137 -20.61 0.66 -12.26
CA PHE A 137 -19.44 -0.18 -12.03
C PHE A 137 -18.92 -0.67 -13.38
N ASP A 138 -17.66 -0.39 -13.63
CA ASP A 138 -16.95 -0.96 -14.76
C ASP A 138 -16.08 -2.10 -14.23
N VAL A 139 -16.26 -3.30 -14.79
CA VAL A 139 -15.57 -4.51 -14.37
C VAL A 139 -14.69 -4.97 -15.52
N ASP A 140 -13.39 -4.90 -15.29
CA ASP A 140 -12.40 -5.38 -16.25
C ASP A 140 -11.45 -6.39 -15.61
N SER A 141 -10.95 -7.32 -16.42
CA SER A 141 -9.97 -8.31 -16.00
C SER A 141 -8.55 -7.78 -16.22
N THR A 142 -7.72 -7.83 -15.18
CA THR A 142 -6.31 -7.44 -15.29
C THR A 142 -5.41 -8.68 -15.34
N VAL A 143 -4.59 -8.75 -16.38
CA VAL A 143 -3.57 -9.80 -16.52
C VAL A 143 -2.29 -9.37 -15.82
N LEU A 144 -1.91 -10.08 -14.78
CA LEU A 144 -0.62 -9.92 -14.10
C LEU A 144 0.35 -10.99 -14.60
N VAL A 145 1.38 -10.55 -15.31
CA VAL A 145 2.45 -11.45 -15.78
C VAL A 145 3.35 -11.81 -14.61
N ILE A 146 3.46 -13.10 -14.34
CA ILE A 146 4.30 -13.64 -13.26
C ILE A 146 5.36 -14.54 -13.88
N TYR A 147 6.60 -14.35 -13.46
CA TYR A 147 7.73 -15.20 -13.83
C TYR A 147 8.05 -16.15 -12.67
N GLY A 148 8.05 -17.44 -12.94
CA GLY A 148 8.32 -18.46 -11.94
C GLY A 148 7.06 -19.13 -11.39
N ARG A 149 7.21 -19.93 -10.35
CA ARG A 149 6.11 -20.68 -9.71
C ARG A 149 5.52 -19.84 -8.57
N ALA A 150 4.44 -19.13 -8.85
CA ALA A 150 3.69 -18.42 -7.81
C ALA A 150 2.42 -19.19 -7.48
N GLU A 151 2.06 -19.20 -6.19
CA GLU A 151 0.83 -19.82 -5.72
C GLU A 151 -0.39 -19.14 -6.37
N GLY A 152 -1.31 -19.93 -6.92
CA GLY A 152 -2.52 -19.41 -7.58
C GLY A 152 -2.31 -18.94 -9.03
N ALA A 153 -1.08 -18.96 -9.54
CA ALA A 153 -0.81 -18.61 -10.93
C ALA A 153 -1.33 -19.70 -11.88
N ARG A 154 -1.92 -19.28 -12.98
CA ARG A 154 -2.40 -20.18 -14.05
C ARG A 154 -1.91 -19.68 -15.39
N VAL A 155 -1.72 -20.62 -16.30
CA VAL A 155 -1.42 -20.28 -17.70
C VAL A 155 -2.69 -19.74 -18.35
N GLY A 156 -2.62 -18.52 -18.89
CA GLY A 156 -3.75 -17.87 -19.52
C GLY A 156 -3.35 -17.04 -20.74
N TYR A 157 -4.34 -16.53 -21.44
CA TYR A 157 -4.13 -15.64 -22.58
C TYR A 157 -3.62 -14.28 -22.11
N ASN A 158 -2.49 -13.84 -22.71
CA ASN A 158 -1.98 -12.49 -22.51
C ASN A 158 -1.98 -11.73 -23.84
N PRO A 159 -2.82 -10.70 -24.00
CA PRO A 159 -2.91 -9.95 -25.24
C PRO A 159 -1.63 -9.17 -25.59
N LEU A 160 -0.77 -8.91 -24.60
CA LEU A 160 0.49 -8.19 -24.79
C LEU A 160 1.67 -9.07 -25.20
N LEU A 161 1.55 -10.41 -25.08
CA LEU A 161 2.62 -11.35 -25.34
C LEU A 161 2.09 -12.52 -26.20
N THR A 162 2.16 -12.36 -27.50
CA THR A 162 1.64 -13.33 -28.48
C THR A 162 2.45 -14.63 -28.59
N ARG A 163 3.60 -14.77 -27.93
CA ARG A 163 4.53 -15.91 -28.16
C ARG A 163 5.06 -16.65 -26.94
N HIS A 164 4.70 -16.29 -25.70
CA HIS A 164 5.19 -17.00 -24.52
C HIS A 164 4.06 -17.42 -23.58
N ARG A 165 4.13 -18.67 -23.09
CA ARG A 165 3.30 -19.13 -21.97
C ARG A 165 3.58 -18.22 -20.78
N VAL A 166 2.59 -17.50 -20.36
CA VAL A 166 2.67 -16.62 -19.19
C VAL A 166 1.75 -17.17 -18.14
N GLU A 167 2.27 -17.35 -16.93
CA GLU A 167 1.44 -17.68 -15.79
C GLU A 167 0.71 -16.42 -15.37
N VAL A 168 -0.61 -16.49 -15.33
CA VAL A 168 -1.50 -15.37 -15.01
C VAL A 168 -2.14 -15.65 -13.65
N ALA A 169 -1.96 -14.76 -12.69
CA ALA A 169 -2.77 -14.75 -11.49
C ALA A 169 -4.03 -13.92 -11.78
N MET A 170 -5.20 -14.54 -11.78
CA MET A 170 -6.46 -13.83 -11.75
C MET A 170 -6.78 -13.50 -10.30
N GLY A 171 -6.68 -12.23 -9.92
CA GLY A 171 -7.26 -11.74 -8.66
C GLY A 171 -8.76 -11.58 -8.84
N LEU A 172 -9.53 -12.28 -8.04
CA LEU A 172 -10.94 -12.02 -7.78
C LEU A 172 -11.04 -11.00 -6.65
#